data_91fb60db6aaf0e73b2d96895a654d794
#
_entry.id   91fb60db6aaf0e73b2d96895a654d794
#
_cell.length_a   1.000
_cell.length_b   1.000
_cell.length_c   1.000
_cell.angle_alpha   90.00
_cell.angle_beta   90.00
_cell.angle_gamma   90.00
#
_symmetry.space_group_name_H-M   'P 1'
#
loop_
_entity.id
_entity.type
_entity.pdbx_description
1 polymer ?
#
loop_
_entity_poly.entity_id
_entity_poly.type
_entity_poly.pdbx_seq_one_letter_code
_entity_poly.pdbx_strand_id
1 'polypeptide(L)'
;MIFLSRGISVPAIRRPPMTKSRRTASTSPAQRITAAIIEKLEQGTKPWVKPWRGVPVSRPLRSCGTPYRGMNTFWLWMVADGCGYTSPYWMTYRQCQALGGQVRKGEKSTIAIFYKSYTKEVENAEGEADTENRRVLKAYAVFNADQ
;
A
#
# COMPACT_ATOMS: atom_id res chain seq x y z
N MET A 1 2.60 -66.48 33.25
CA MET A 1 3.09 -65.14 33.59
C MET A 1 2.56 -64.22 32.53
N ILE A 2 1.45 -63.54 32.80
CA ILE A 2 0.73 -62.70 31.79
C ILE A 2 1.01 -61.24 32.16
N PHE A 3 1.72 -60.52 31.26
CA PHE A 3 1.95 -59.06 31.40
C PHE A 3 0.83 -58.29 30.68
N LEU A 4 -0.02 -57.68 31.49
CA LEU A 4 -1.03 -56.72 31.05
C LEU A 4 -0.36 -55.36 30.81
N SER A 5 -0.23 -54.96 29.54
CA SER A 5 0.20 -53.61 29.15
C SER A 5 -0.97 -52.65 29.30
N ARG A 6 -0.87 -51.72 30.26
CA ARG A 6 -1.82 -50.62 30.47
C ARG A 6 -1.50 -49.53 29.43
N GLY A 7 -2.39 -49.33 28.45
CA GLY A 7 -2.35 -48.21 27.55
C GLY A 7 -2.62 -46.90 28.28
N ILE A 8 -1.66 -46.00 28.23
CA ILE A 8 -1.80 -44.62 28.74
C ILE A 8 -2.52 -43.78 27.65
N SER A 9 -3.79 -43.47 27.94
CA SER A 9 -4.58 -42.56 27.11
C SER A 9 -4.11 -41.12 27.33
N VAL A 10 -3.54 -40.50 26.29
CA VAL A 10 -3.14 -39.09 26.32
C VAL A 10 -4.37 -38.22 26.03
N PRO A 11 -4.75 -37.26 26.87
CA PRO A 11 -5.89 -36.42 26.63
C PRO A 11 -5.59 -35.46 25.44
N ALA A 12 -6.50 -35.43 24.49
CA ALA A 12 -6.44 -34.51 23.34
C ALA A 12 -6.48 -33.06 23.81
N ILE A 13 -5.40 -32.33 23.58
CA ILE A 13 -5.30 -30.89 23.84
C ILE A 13 -6.24 -30.18 22.85
N ARG A 14 -7.42 -29.74 23.30
CA ARG A 14 -8.32 -28.87 22.56
C ARG A 14 -7.63 -27.53 22.38
N ARG A 15 -7.29 -27.20 21.12
CA ARG A 15 -6.83 -25.85 20.77
C ARG A 15 -7.98 -24.87 21.02
N PRO A 16 -7.73 -23.75 21.73
CA PRO A 16 -8.76 -22.73 21.91
C PRO A 16 -9.17 -22.14 20.54
N PRO A 17 -10.43 -21.74 20.35
CA PRO A 17 -10.87 -21.12 19.11
C PRO A 17 -10.09 -19.84 18.90
N MET A 18 -9.49 -19.69 17.72
CA MET A 18 -8.83 -18.46 17.30
C MET A 18 -9.89 -17.35 17.25
N THR A 19 -9.93 -16.53 18.27
CA THR A 19 -10.69 -15.28 18.27
C THR A 19 -10.15 -14.43 17.12
N LYS A 20 -11.00 -14.21 16.11
CA LYS A 20 -10.72 -13.22 15.05
C LYS A 20 -10.50 -11.88 15.74
N SER A 21 -9.26 -11.44 15.82
CA SER A 21 -8.90 -10.11 16.27
C SER A 21 -9.79 -9.11 15.52
N ARG A 22 -10.57 -8.36 16.28
CA ARG A 22 -11.41 -7.26 15.78
C ARG A 22 -10.45 -6.31 15.07
N ARG A 23 -10.46 -6.30 13.73
CA ARG A 23 -9.72 -5.32 12.93
C ARG A 23 -10.20 -3.96 13.40
N THR A 24 -9.37 -3.26 14.17
CA THR A 24 -9.53 -1.82 14.40
C THR A 24 -9.72 -1.20 13.03
N ALA A 25 -10.74 -0.35 12.90
CA ALA A 25 -11.10 0.28 11.64
C ALA A 25 -9.85 0.98 11.08
N SER A 26 -9.14 0.31 10.18
CA SER A 26 -7.94 0.87 9.56
C SER A 26 -8.41 1.98 8.63
N THR A 27 -8.06 3.20 8.95
CA THR A 27 -8.30 4.37 8.10
C THR A 27 -7.94 4.01 6.66
N SER A 28 -8.89 4.21 5.73
CA SER A 28 -8.66 3.83 4.33
C SER A 28 -7.45 4.59 3.75
N PRO A 29 -6.73 4.03 2.78
CA PRO A 29 -5.60 4.70 2.15
C PRO A 29 -5.97 6.08 1.60
N ALA A 30 -7.18 6.24 1.06
CA ALA A 30 -7.70 7.50 0.58
C ALA A 30 -7.85 8.52 1.74
N GLN A 31 -8.42 8.11 2.87
CA GLN A 31 -8.56 8.97 4.04
C GLN A 31 -7.20 9.42 4.60
N ARG A 32 -6.19 8.55 4.60
CA ARG A 32 -4.83 8.90 5.05
C ARG A 32 -4.19 9.96 4.16
N ILE A 33 -4.33 9.84 2.84
CA ILE A 33 -3.82 10.83 1.89
C ILE A 33 -4.58 12.15 2.04
N THR A 34 -5.90 12.10 2.14
CA THR A 34 -6.74 13.29 2.34
C THR A 34 -6.35 14.02 3.63
N ALA A 35 -6.19 13.32 4.74
CA ALA A 35 -5.79 13.91 6.02
C ALA A 35 -4.41 14.61 5.92
N ALA A 36 -3.44 13.99 5.27
CA ALA A 36 -2.12 14.58 5.08
C ALA A 36 -2.14 15.82 4.16
N ILE A 37 -3.03 15.84 3.16
CA ILE A 37 -3.25 17.03 2.32
C ILE A 37 -3.87 18.16 3.14
N ILE A 38 -4.88 17.87 3.94
CA ILE A 38 -5.54 18.85 4.82
C ILE A 38 -4.52 19.45 5.80
N GLU A 39 -3.72 18.62 6.45
CA GLU A 39 -2.67 19.06 7.36
C GLU A 39 -1.69 20.04 6.70
N LYS A 40 -1.27 19.76 5.47
CA LYS A 40 -0.40 20.66 4.70
C LYS A 40 -1.09 21.97 4.35
N LEU A 41 -2.38 21.95 4.04
CA LEU A 41 -3.17 23.15 3.78
C LEU A 41 -3.32 24.02 5.03
N GLU A 42 -3.56 23.42 6.19
CA GLU A 42 -3.67 24.11 7.48
C GLU A 42 -2.34 24.78 7.87
N GLN A 43 -1.21 24.18 7.48
CA GLN A 43 0.12 24.76 7.63
C GLN A 43 0.39 25.92 6.64
N GLY A 44 -0.61 26.33 5.85
CA GLY A 44 -0.47 27.39 4.85
C GLY A 44 0.30 26.99 3.60
N THR A 45 0.71 25.73 3.48
CA THR A 45 1.35 25.21 2.29
C THR A 45 0.30 24.93 1.24
N LYS A 46 0.41 25.57 0.07
CA LYS A 46 -0.45 25.27 -1.10
C LYS A 46 0.20 24.13 -1.90
N PRO A 47 -0.18 22.87 -1.67
CA PRO A 47 0.55 21.72 -2.24
C PRO A 47 0.47 21.64 -3.77
N TRP A 48 -0.42 22.40 -4.41
CA TRP A 48 -0.52 22.54 -5.85
C TRP A 48 0.28 23.70 -6.45
N VAL A 49 0.80 24.60 -5.60
CA VAL A 49 1.73 25.64 -6.04
C VAL A 49 3.12 25.03 -6.06
N LYS A 50 3.59 24.74 -7.26
CA LYS A 50 4.91 24.19 -7.48
C LYS A 50 5.96 25.16 -6.93
N PRO A 51 6.81 24.76 -5.98
CA PRO A 51 7.91 25.58 -5.51
C PRO A 51 9.04 25.57 -6.54
N TRP A 52 8.82 26.20 -7.70
CA TRP A 52 9.79 26.25 -8.80
C TRP A 52 10.93 27.24 -8.53
N ARG A 53 11.55 27.19 -7.43
CA ARG A 53 12.78 27.96 -7.21
C ARG A 53 13.97 27.02 -7.35
N GLY A 54 14.43 26.82 -8.58
CA GLY A 54 15.81 26.42 -8.87
C GLY A 54 16.12 24.94 -9.05
N VAL A 55 15.20 23.99 -8.74
CA VAL A 55 15.44 22.56 -8.98
C VAL A 55 14.41 22.05 -9.99
N PRO A 56 14.80 21.36 -11.08
CA PRO A 56 13.87 20.71 -11.96
C PRO A 56 13.25 19.53 -11.20
N VAL A 57 12.14 19.78 -10.51
CA VAL A 57 11.38 18.72 -9.83
C VAL A 57 10.79 17.83 -10.91
N SER A 58 11.47 16.74 -11.17
CA SER A 58 11.05 15.73 -12.10
C SER A 58 9.76 15.07 -11.62
N ARG A 59 8.93 14.66 -12.55
CA ARG A 59 7.70 13.93 -12.26
C ARG A 59 8.04 12.61 -11.56
N PRO A 60 7.30 12.19 -10.51
CA PRO A 60 7.56 10.89 -9.87
C PRO A 60 7.51 9.75 -10.88
N LEU A 61 8.58 8.96 -10.91
CA LEU A 61 8.80 7.85 -11.84
C LEU A 61 8.77 6.52 -11.08
N ARG A 62 8.27 5.49 -11.73
CA ARG A 62 8.42 4.12 -11.28
C ARG A 62 9.84 3.63 -11.54
N SER A 63 10.24 2.51 -10.95
CA SER A 63 11.54 1.86 -11.21
C SER A 63 11.85 1.61 -12.69
N CYS A 64 10.82 1.41 -13.51
CA CYS A 64 10.94 1.24 -14.97
C CYS A 64 10.95 2.55 -15.76
N GLY A 65 11.06 3.72 -15.12
CA GLY A 65 11.04 5.03 -15.78
C GLY A 65 9.65 5.54 -16.19
N THR A 66 8.60 4.74 -16.03
CA THR A 66 7.23 5.17 -16.35
C THR A 66 6.72 6.14 -15.30
N PRO A 67 6.17 7.32 -15.68
CA PRO A 67 5.67 8.29 -14.70
C PRO A 67 4.42 7.79 -13.97
N TYR A 68 4.32 8.15 -12.70
CA TYR A 68 3.08 8.02 -11.96
C TYR A 68 2.00 8.95 -12.54
N ARG A 69 0.73 8.58 -12.36
CA ARG A 69 -0.42 9.33 -12.89
C ARG A 69 -1.43 9.65 -11.79
N GLY A 70 -2.26 10.66 -12.06
CA GLY A 70 -3.36 11.05 -11.16
C GLY A 70 -2.87 11.44 -9.77
N MET A 71 -3.63 11.06 -8.75
CA MET A 71 -3.37 11.39 -7.35
C MET A 71 -1.98 10.94 -6.86
N ASN A 72 -1.45 9.83 -7.38
CA ASN A 72 -0.11 9.37 -6.99
C ASN A 72 0.99 10.38 -7.39
N THR A 73 0.86 11.05 -8.54
CA THR A 73 1.85 12.05 -8.96
C THR A 73 1.92 13.19 -7.95
N PHE A 74 0.76 13.70 -7.59
CA PHE A 74 0.64 14.80 -6.63
C PHE A 74 1.10 14.39 -5.23
N TRP A 75 0.63 13.24 -4.76
CA TRP A 75 0.94 12.72 -3.43
C TRP A 75 2.43 12.43 -3.23
N LEU A 76 3.04 11.70 -4.17
CA LEU A 76 4.47 11.37 -4.10
C LEU A 76 5.35 12.61 -4.23
N TRP A 77 4.90 13.60 -4.98
CA TRP A 77 5.56 14.89 -5.06
C TRP A 77 5.58 15.62 -3.72
N MET A 78 4.41 15.72 -3.10
CA MET A 78 4.27 16.38 -1.80
C MET A 78 5.12 15.70 -0.73
N VAL A 79 5.20 14.37 -0.76
CA VAL A 79 6.06 13.62 0.17
C VAL A 79 7.53 13.86 -0.14
N ALA A 80 7.94 13.84 -1.41
CA ALA A 80 9.33 14.11 -1.79
C ALA A 80 9.79 15.49 -1.33
N ASP A 81 8.96 16.51 -1.56
CA ASP A 81 9.24 17.89 -1.10
C ASP A 81 9.36 17.98 0.42
N GLY A 82 8.40 17.37 1.14
CA GLY A 82 8.39 17.38 2.61
C GLY A 82 9.54 16.61 3.26
N CYS A 83 10.10 15.60 2.57
CA CYS A 83 11.24 14.80 3.04
C CYS A 83 12.58 15.26 2.45
N GLY A 84 12.59 16.22 1.53
CA GLY A 84 13.80 16.70 0.86
C GLY A 84 14.40 15.69 -0.12
N TYR A 85 13.59 14.79 -0.68
CA TYR A 85 14.07 13.83 -1.67
C TYR A 85 14.35 14.53 -3.01
N THR A 86 15.47 14.22 -3.61
CA THR A 86 15.93 14.77 -4.90
C THR A 86 15.66 13.81 -6.04
N SER A 87 15.65 12.51 -5.77
CA SER A 87 15.38 11.47 -6.76
C SER A 87 13.90 11.43 -7.16
N PRO A 88 13.59 11.38 -8.46
CA PRO A 88 12.22 11.19 -8.92
C PRO A 88 11.72 9.75 -8.82
N TYR A 89 12.60 8.79 -8.57
CA TYR A 89 12.27 7.36 -8.64
C TYR A 89 11.64 6.85 -7.34
N TRP A 90 10.52 6.13 -7.52
CA TRP A 90 9.77 5.46 -6.45
C TRP A 90 9.55 4.00 -6.80
N MET A 91 9.86 3.10 -5.88
CA MET A 91 9.81 1.67 -6.09
C MET A 91 9.36 0.93 -4.85
N THR A 92 8.84 -0.28 -5.04
CA THR A 92 8.56 -1.18 -3.92
C THR A 92 9.86 -1.76 -3.37
N TYR A 93 9.82 -2.26 -2.12
CA TYR A 93 10.97 -2.91 -1.51
C TYR A 93 11.54 -4.05 -2.40
N ARG A 94 10.66 -4.89 -2.97
CA ARG A 94 11.08 -5.98 -3.87
C ARG A 94 11.75 -5.46 -5.14
N GLN A 95 11.25 -4.37 -5.71
CA GLN A 95 11.86 -3.76 -6.88
C GLN A 95 13.25 -3.18 -6.56
N CYS A 96 13.40 -2.56 -5.39
CA CYS A 96 14.70 -2.10 -4.91
C CYS A 96 15.70 -3.25 -4.83
N GLN A 97 15.32 -4.36 -4.18
CA GLN A 97 16.16 -5.54 -4.09
C GLN A 97 16.52 -6.15 -5.46
N ALA A 98 15.55 -6.22 -6.38
CA ALA A 98 15.78 -6.74 -7.73
C ALA A 98 16.78 -5.89 -8.55
N LEU A 99 16.90 -4.60 -8.21
CA LEU A 99 17.88 -3.67 -8.79
C LEU A 99 19.22 -3.68 -8.05
N GLY A 100 19.39 -4.57 -7.05
CA GLY A 100 20.63 -4.67 -6.26
C GLY A 100 20.72 -3.61 -5.14
N GLY A 101 19.65 -2.84 -4.91
CA GLY A 101 19.57 -1.83 -3.85
C GLY A 101 19.02 -2.39 -2.53
N GLN A 102 19.20 -1.63 -1.48
CA GLN A 102 18.67 -1.94 -0.15
C GLN A 102 18.13 -0.67 0.49
N VAL A 103 16.87 -0.70 0.94
CA VAL A 103 16.29 0.39 1.72
C VAL A 103 16.98 0.49 3.07
N ARG A 104 17.36 1.70 3.48
CA ARG A 104 18.06 1.94 4.74
C ARG A 104 17.17 1.57 5.93
N LYS A 105 17.80 1.06 6.99
CA LYS A 105 17.11 0.69 8.22
C LYS A 105 16.47 1.92 8.87
N GLY A 106 15.19 1.82 9.19
CA GLY A 106 14.44 2.91 9.85
C GLY A 106 13.64 3.78 8.87
N GLU A 107 13.84 3.64 7.57
CA GLU A 107 13.10 4.39 6.56
C GLU A 107 11.62 4.00 6.54
N LYS A 108 10.75 4.99 6.31
CA LYS A 108 9.30 4.80 6.27
C LYS A 108 8.81 4.78 4.84
N SER A 109 8.04 3.75 4.51
CA SER A 109 7.41 3.66 3.20
C SER A 109 6.29 4.69 3.02
N THR A 110 6.13 5.16 1.80
CA THR A 110 5.00 5.98 1.36
C THR A 110 3.95 5.10 0.69
N ILE A 111 2.67 5.44 0.86
CA ILE A 111 1.57 4.69 0.25
C ILE A 111 1.35 5.20 -1.17
N ALA A 112 1.35 4.30 -2.16
CA ALA A 112 0.84 4.57 -3.48
C ALA A 112 -0.49 3.84 -3.70
N ILE A 113 -1.38 4.43 -4.49
CA ILE A 113 -2.72 3.92 -4.75
C ILE A 113 -2.75 3.30 -6.14
N PHE A 114 -3.33 2.11 -6.23
CA PHE A 114 -3.64 1.45 -7.47
C PHE A 114 -5.15 1.31 -7.62
N TYR A 115 -5.68 1.91 -8.66
CA TYR A 115 -7.08 1.82 -9.01
C TYR A 115 -7.24 0.99 -10.29
N LYS A 116 -8.04 -0.05 -10.22
CA LYS A 116 -8.39 -0.89 -11.36
C LYS A 116 -9.90 -1.12 -11.38
N SER A 117 -10.52 -0.87 -12.52
CA SER A 117 -11.84 -1.40 -12.83
C SER A 117 -11.68 -2.72 -13.57
N TYR A 118 -12.49 -3.70 -13.24
CA TYR A 118 -12.61 -4.95 -13.97
C TYR A 118 -14.07 -5.35 -14.04
N THR A 119 -14.42 -5.93 -15.15
CA THR A 119 -15.74 -6.46 -15.39
C THR A 119 -15.77 -7.90 -14.90
N LYS A 120 -16.77 -8.24 -14.08
CA LYS A 120 -17.03 -9.59 -13.65
C LYS A 120 -18.36 -10.03 -14.23
N GLU A 121 -18.37 -11.18 -14.90
CA GLU A 121 -19.60 -11.83 -15.29
C GLU A 121 -20.24 -12.43 -14.04
N VAL A 122 -21.49 -12.09 -13.79
CA VAL A 122 -22.29 -12.56 -12.66
C VAL A 122 -23.57 -13.14 -13.25
N GLU A 123 -23.95 -14.34 -12.84
CA GLU A 123 -25.27 -14.90 -13.16
C GLU A 123 -26.32 -14.20 -12.29
N ASN A 124 -27.33 -13.62 -12.93
CA ASN A 124 -28.51 -13.10 -12.26
C ASN A 124 -29.37 -14.23 -11.71
N ALA A 125 -30.29 -13.91 -10.80
CA ALA A 125 -31.24 -14.87 -10.23
C ALA A 125 -32.12 -15.57 -11.27
N GLU A 126 -32.14 -15.09 -12.50
CA GLU A 126 -32.88 -15.59 -13.66
C GLU A 126 -32.01 -16.45 -14.61
N GLY A 127 -30.69 -16.64 -14.26
CA GLY A 127 -29.76 -17.47 -15.04
C GLY A 127 -29.20 -16.79 -16.28
N GLU A 128 -29.36 -15.46 -16.42
CA GLU A 128 -28.76 -14.68 -17.50
C GLU A 128 -27.43 -14.10 -17.08
N ALA A 129 -26.45 -14.08 -17.99
CA ALA A 129 -25.13 -13.50 -17.76
C ALA A 129 -25.25 -11.98 -17.73
N ASP A 130 -25.05 -11.38 -16.57
CA ASP A 130 -24.94 -9.93 -16.39
C ASP A 130 -23.50 -9.52 -16.12
N THR A 131 -23.14 -8.31 -16.56
CA THR A 131 -21.78 -7.77 -16.44
C THR A 131 -21.70 -6.72 -15.35
N GLU A 132 -21.17 -7.10 -14.18
CA GLU A 132 -20.95 -6.17 -13.09
C GLU A 132 -19.56 -5.49 -13.20
N ASN A 133 -19.55 -4.18 -13.28
CA ASN A 133 -18.31 -3.42 -13.30
C ASN A 133 -17.81 -3.14 -11.85
N ARG A 134 -16.79 -3.87 -11.42
CA ARG A 134 -16.22 -3.75 -10.08
C ARG A 134 -14.98 -2.86 -10.09
N ARG A 135 -14.90 -2.01 -9.09
CA ARG A 135 -13.77 -1.09 -8.88
C ARG A 135 -13.00 -1.50 -7.65
N VAL A 136 -11.69 -1.68 -7.79
CA VAL A 136 -10.81 -2.03 -6.67
C VAL A 136 -9.77 -0.95 -6.49
N LEU A 137 -9.74 -0.40 -5.27
CA LEU A 137 -8.68 0.48 -4.81
C LEU A 137 -7.74 -0.33 -3.92
N LYS A 138 -6.50 -0.51 -4.35
CA LYS A 138 -5.44 -1.15 -3.56
C LYS A 138 -4.37 -0.12 -3.23
N ALA A 139 -3.82 -0.23 -2.02
CA ALA A 139 -2.65 0.52 -1.61
C ALA A 139 -1.44 -0.41 -1.56
N TYR A 140 -0.29 0.12 -1.93
CA TYR A 140 0.99 -0.56 -1.82
C TYR A 140 2.07 0.40 -1.33
N ALA A 141 3.08 -0.16 -0.66
CA ALA A 141 4.16 0.61 -0.09
C ALA A 141 5.26 0.83 -1.13
N VAL A 142 5.71 2.08 -1.25
CA VAL A 142 6.84 2.48 -2.08
C VAL A 142 7.85 3.28 -1.27
N PHE A 143 9.08 3.24 -1.71
CA PHE A 143 10.21 3.99 -1.17
C PHE A 143 10.78 4.88 -2.28
N ASN A 144 11.29 6.06 -1.90
CA ASN A 144 12.07 6.88 -2.82
C ASN A 144 13.46 6.28 -2.98
N ALA A 145 14.11 6.51 -4.13
CA ALA A 145 15.48 6.02 -4.35
C ALA A 145 16.52 6.68 -3.43
N ASP A 146 16.19 7.79 -2.76
CA ASP A 146 17.02 8.44 -1.77
C ASP A 146 16.94 7.76 -0.38
N GLN A 147 16.10 6.76 -0.19
CA GLN A 147 15.92 5.98 1.05
C GLN A 147 16.71 4.68 1.02
#